data_6d2262efedb729eb52788b1437b24e00
#
_entry.id   6d2262efedb729eb52788b1437b24e00
#
_cell.length_a   1.000
_cell.length_b   1.000
_cell.length_c   1.000
_cell.angle_alpha   90.00
_cell.angle_beta   90.00
_cell.angle_gamma   90.00
#
_symmetry.space_group_name_H-M   'P 1'
#
loop_
_entity.id
_entity.type
_entity.pdbx_description
1 polymer ?
#
loop_
_entity_poly.entity_id
_entity_poly.type
_entity_poly.pdbx_seq_one_letter_code
_entity_poly.pdbx_strand_id
1 'polypeptide(L)'
;MVNLTRIYTKTGDDGTTSLGDMSRTSKNDPRLEAYATVDEANSSIGVVLSTDGLTDDVRALLVRIQNDLFDVGADLCTPVVDSPAFEPLRVLESQISYLEEQIDKYNADLESLRSFVLPSGTPAAAHLHVARTVVRRAERCTWAAIHAFGGGVNPLTAKYLNRCSDLLSVLARYANKEIGDQLWVPGANR
;
A
#
# COMPACT_ATOMS: atom_id res chain seq x y z
N MET A 1 -13.63 -19.18 4.75
CA MET A 1 -12.94 -19.49 3.47
C MET A 1 -13.80 -18.94 2.35
N VAL A 2 -13.28 -18.04 1.53
CA VAL A 2 -14.01 -17.49 0.38
C VAL A 2 -14.02 -18.53 -0.73
N ASN A 3 -15.21 -18.88 -1.25
CA ASN A 3 -15.35 -19.84 -2.35
C ASN A 3 -15.79 -19.09 -3.62
N LEU A 4 -14.83 -18.75 -4.49
CA LEU A 4 -15.05 -17.98 -5.73
C LEU A 4 -15.35 -18.96 -6.89
N THR A 5 -16.60 -19.40 -6.99
CA THR A 5 -17.04 -20.33 -8.04
C THR A 5 -17.42 -19.62 -9.35
N ARG A 6 -17.72 -18.34 -9.31
CA ARG A 6 -18.10 -17.51 -10.46
C ARG A 6 -17.51 -16.11 -10.32
N ILE A 7 -16.78 -15.65 -11.34
CA ILE A 7 -16.09 -14.35 -11.31
C ILE A 7 -17.04 -13.18 -11.58
N TYR A 8 -17.92 -13.28 -12.56
CA TYR A 8 -18.90 -12.22 -12.88
C TYR A 8 -20.27 -12.52 -12.30
N THR A 9 -20.87 -11.53 -11.63
CA THR A 9 -22.22 -11.63 -11.03
C THR A 9 -23.23 -10.70 -11.71
N LYS A 10 -22.76 -9.76 -12.52
CA LYS A 10 -23.54 -8.71 -13.22
C LYS A 10 -24.31 -7.77 -12.29
N THR A 11 -24.08 -7.84 -10.98
CA THR A 11 -24.77 -7.00 -9.98
C THR A 11 -24.26 -5.56 -9.90
N GLY A 12 -23.16 -5.26 -10.60
CA GLY A 12 -22.53 -3.93 -10.63
C GLY A 12 -22.53 -3.26 -12.01
N ASP A 13 -23.30 -3.78 -12.99
CA ASP A 13 -23.31 -3.25 -14.34
C ASP A 13 -24.04 -1.91 -14.43
N ASP A 14 -24.78 -1.53 -13.39
CA ASP A 14 -25.45 -0.23 -13.22
C ASP A 14 -24.56 0.87 -12.63
N GLY A 15 -23.25 0.62 -12.42
CA GLY A 15 -22.32 1.57 -11.81
C GLY A 15 -22.36 1.59 -10.28
N THR A 16 -23.01 0.61 -9.65
CA THR A 16 -23.02 0.43 -8.20
C THR A 16 -22.24 -0.82 -7.76
N THR A 17 -21.90 -0.92 -6.49
CA THR A 17 -21.23 -2.06 -5.88
C THR A 17 -21.65 -2.25 -4.44
N SER A 18 -21.36 -3.41 -3.85
CA SER A 18 -21.57 -3.66 -2.42
C SER A 18 -20.31 -3.39 -1.62
N LEU A 19 -20.46 -2.78 -0.45
CA LEU A 19 -19.43 -2.66 0.57
C LEU A 19 -19.34 -3.93 1.42
N GLY A 20 -18.39 -3.98 2.35
CA GLY A 20 -18.16 -5.11 3.23
C GLY A 20 -19.32 -5.42 4.18
N ASP A 21 -20.14 -4.42 4.53
CA ASP A 21 -21.38 -4.54 5.32
C ASP A 21 -22.62 -4.87 4.46
N MET A 22 -22.42 -5.18 3.17
CA MET A 22 -23.47 -5.44 2.18
C MET A 22 -24.30 -4.23 1.76
N SER A 23 -24.04 -3.02 2.27
CA SER A 23 -24.64 -1.79 1.76
C SER A 23 -24.21 -1.52 0.31
N ARG A 24 -25.03 -0.78 -0.44
CA ARG A 24 -24.75 -0.45 -1.84
C ARG A 24 -24.27 1.00 -1.96
N THR A 25 -23.24 1.22 -2.78
CA THR A 25 -22.73 2.54 -3.10
C THR A 25 -22.34 2.67 -4.57
N SER A 26 -22.07 3.90 -5.02
CA SER A 26 -21.56 4.17 -6.36
C SER A 26 -20.14 3.67 -6.52
N LYS A 27 -19.77 3.18 -7.71
CA LYS A 27 -18.37 2.86 -8.05
C LYS A 27 -17.45 4.10 -8.07
N ASN A 28 -18.01 5.32 -8.04
CA ASN A 28 -17.26 6.57 -7.94
C ASN A 28 -17.20 7.12 -6.49
N ASP A 29 -17.59 6.33 -5.51
CA ASP A 29 -17.51 6.70 -4.09
C ASP A 29 -16.04 6.85 -3.65
N PRO A 30 -15.66 7.89 -2.85
CA PRO A 30 -14.28 8.05 -2.36
C PRO A 30 -13.75 6.84 -1.59
N ARG A 31 -14.61 6.08 -0.91
CA ARG A 31 -14.24 4.85 -0.23
C ARG A 31 -13.79 3.78 -1.22
N LEU A 32 -14.51 3.69 -2.37
CA LEU A 32 -14.16 2.77 -3.43
C LEU A 32 -12.81 3.11 -4.06
N GLU A 33 -12.59 4.39 -4.35
CA GLU A 33 -11.32 4.88 -4.88
C GLU A 33 -10.15 4.52 -3.93
N ALA A 34 -10.36 4.66 -2.62
CA ALA A 34 -9.36 4.31 -1.62
C ALA A 34 -8.96 2.84 -1.71
N TYR A 35 -9.90 1.90 -1.56
CA TYR A 35 -9.53 0.48 -1.56
C TYR A 35 -9.17 -0.06 -2.94
N ALA A 36 -9.69 0.49 -4.03
CA ALA A 36 -9.27 0.12 -5.38
C ALA A 36 -7.81 0.55 -5.64
N THR A 37 -7.39 1.72 -5.14
CA THR A 37 -5.99 2.15 -5.25
C THR A 37 -5.07 1.34 -4.33
N VAL A 38 -5.58 0.81 -3.21
CA VAL A 38 -4.82 -0.17 -2.38
C VAL A 38 -4.61 -1.48 -3.15
N ASP A 39 -5.60 -1.96 -3.90
CA ASP A 39 -5.44 -3.15 -4.77
C ASP A 39 -4.42 -2.91 -5.88
N GLU A 40 -4.40 -1.71 -6.49
CA GLU A 40 -3.36 -1.31 -7.45
C GLU A 40 -1.96 -1.30 -6.79
N ALA A 41 -1.85 -0.78 -5.57
CA ALA A 41 -0.61 -0.81 -4.79
C ALA A 41 -0.13 -2.26 -4.54
N ASN A 42 -1.04 -3.14 -4.16
CA ASN A 42 -0.76 -4.56 -3.97
C ASN A 42 -0.28 -5.23 -5.27
N SER A 43 -0.95 -4.95 -6.39
CA SER A 43 -0.56 -5.44 -7.72
C SER A 43 0.83 -4.95 -8.13
N SER A 44 1.18 -3.69 -7.82
CA SER A 44 2.51 -3.14 -8.09
C SER A 44 3.62 -3.83 -7.29
N ILE A 45 3.35 -4.27 -6.05
CA ILE A 45 4.25 -5.13 -5.28
C ILE A 45 4.43 -6.50 -5.94
N GLY A 46 3.36 -7.05 -6.54
CA GLY A 46 3.45 -8.27 -7.35
C GLY A 46 4.44 -8.14 -8.51
N VAL A 47 4.48 -6.97 -9.16
CA VAL A 47 5.50 -6.68 -10.20
C VAL A 47 6.91 -6.68 -9.62
N VAL A 48 7.12 -6.06 -8.43
CA VAL A 48 8.41 -6.13 -7.73
C VAL A 48 8.84 -7.59 -7.49
N LEU A 49 7.94 -8.41 -6.97
CA LEU A 49 8.20 -9.82 -6.68
C LEU A 49 8.52 -10.67 -7.91
N SER A 50 8.15 -10.23 -9.11
CA SER A 50 8.48 -10.91 -10.36
C SER A 50 9.92 -10.61 -10.85
N THR A 51 10.64 -9.68 -10.21
CA THR A 51 12.02 -9.32 -10.58
C THR A 51 13.04 -10.18 -9.86
N ASP A 52 14.22 -10.31 -10.49
CA ASP A 52 15.41 -10.89 -9.87
C ASP A 52 16.10 -9.87 -8.93
N GLY A 53 17.05 -10.37 -8.11
CA GLY A 53 17.91 -9.53 -7.27
C GLY A 53 17.32 -9.15 -5.91
N LEU A 54 16.13 -9.64 -5.56
CA LEU A 54 15.59 -9.55 -4.20
C LEU A 54 16.11 -10.71 -3.34
N THR A 55 16.52 -10.42 -2.10
CA THR A 55 16.84 -11.45 -1.10
C THR A 55 15.58 -12.17 -0.62
N ASP A 56 15.71 -13.39 -0.11
CA ASP A 56 14.56 -14.19 0.33
C ASP A 56 13.78 -13.53 1.48
N ASP A 57 14.47 -12.83 2.37
CA ASP A 57 13.85 -12.10 3.48
C ASP A 57 13.05 -10.87 2.98
N VAL A 58 13.53 -10.14 1.97
CA VAL A 58 12.78 -9.06 1.32
C VAL A 58 11.57 -9.62 0.57
N ARG A 59 11.71 -10.76 -0.11
CA ARG A 59 10.56 -11.42 -0.76
C ARG A 59 9.49 -11.81 0.25
N ALA A 60 9.88 -12.45 1.36
CA ALA A 60 8.95 -12.83 2.42
C ALA A 60 8.25 -11.61 3.04
N LEU A 61 8.99 -10.52 3.27
CA LEU A 61 8.44 -9.26 3.77
C LEU A 61 7.41 -8.66 2.79
N LEU A 62 7.71 -8.61 1.50
CA LEU A 62 6.79 -8.08 0.48
C LEU A 62 5.52 -8.91 0.36
N VAL A 63 5.61 -10.26 0.45
CA VAL A 63 4.43 -11.13 0.49
C VAL A 63 3.57 -10.87 1.74
N ARG A 64 4.19 -10.63 2.90
CA ARG A 64 3.46 -10.21 4.10
C ARG A 64 2.75 -8.87 3.89
N ILE A 65 3.42 -7.87 3.31
CA ILE A 65 2.81 -6.57 2.98
C ILE A 65 1.61 -6.76 2.03
N GLN A 66 1.68 -7.66 1.05
CA GLN A 66 0.54 -7.95 0.17
C GLN A 66 -0.67 -8.47 0.95
N ASN A 67 -0.47 -9.33 1.96
CA ASN A 67 -1.55 -9.77 2.85
C ASN A 67 -2.10 -8.61 3.67
N ASP A 68 -1.23 -7.81 4.28
CA ASP A 68 -1.66 -6.64 5.05
C ASP A 68 -2.43 -5.62 4.18
N LEU A 69 -2.07 -5.45 2.90
CA LEU A 69 -2.80 -4.57 1.97
C LEU A 69 -4.21 -5.12 1.65
N PHE A 70 -4.43 -6.44 1.66
CA PHE A 70 -5.79 -7.00 1.61
C PHE A 70 -6.57 -6.68 2.88
N ASP A 71 -5.93 -6.71 4.05
CA ASP A 71 -6.55 -6.29 5.30
C ASP A 71 -6.92 -4.80 5.30
N VAL A 72 -6.03 -3.93 4.79
CA VAL A 72 -6.29 -2.50 4.57
C VAL A 72 -7.49 -2.30 3.64
N GLY A 73 -7.55 -3.04 2.54
CA GLY A 73 -8.66 -3.00 1.59
C GLY A 73 -9.98 -3.44 2.22
N ALA A 74 -9.97 -4.52 3.01
CA ALA A 74 -11.15 -5.01 3.74
C ALA A 74 -11.64 -4.01 4.80
N ASP A 75 -10.73 -3.39 5.54
CA ASP A 75 -11.04 -2.34 6.52
C ASP A 75 -11.69 -1.12 5.83
N LEU A 76 -11.08 -0.61 4.76
CA LEU A 76 -11.61 0.51 3.97
C LEU A 76 -12.98 0.20 3.35
N CYS A 77 -13.18 -1.05 2.89
CA CYS A 77 -14.44 -1.50 2.31
C CYS A 77 -15.58 -1.61 3.33
N THR A 78 -15.27 -1.68 4.64
CA THR A 78 -16.27 -1.90 5.70
C THR A 78 -16.42 -0.66 6.56
N PRO A 79 -17.54 0.10 6.48
CA PRO A 79 -17.77 1.28 7.30
C PRO A 79 -17.58 1.03 8.81
N VAL A 80 -16.99 1.99 9.50
CA VAL A 80 -16.94 1.97 10.97
C VAL A 80 -18.29 2.44 11.49
N VAL A 81 -18.94 1.62 12.32
CA VAL A 81 -20.24 1.90 12.97
C VAL A 81 -20.20 1.44 14.43
N ASP A 82 -21.04 2.04 15.30
CA ASP A 82 -21.04 1.73 16.73
C ASP A 82 -21.49 0.30 17.04
N SER A 83 -22.36 -0.28 16.22
CA SER A 83 -22.92 -1.62 16.42
C SER A 83 -22.88 -2.42 15.11
N PRO A 84 -21.73 -2.97 14.74
CA PRO A 84 -21.61 -3.76 13.53
C PRO A 84 -22.34 -5.11 13.65
N ALA A 85 -22.92 -5.59 12.55
CA ALA A 85 -23.61 -6.88 12.49
C ALA A 85 -22.66 -8.09 12.64
N PHE A 86 -21.37 -7.90 12.43
CA PHE A 86 -20.29 -8.87 12.63
C PHE A 86 -19.01 -8.12 13.03
N GLU A 87 -18.06 -8.82 13.62
CA GLU A 87 -16.75 -8.24 13.95
C GLU A 87 -15.93 -8.00 12.65
N PRO A 88 -15.73 -6.74 12.24
CA PRO A 88 -15.02 -6.45 11.01
C PRO A 88 -13.51 -6.58 11.19
N LEU A 89 -12.82 -7.00 10.13
CA LEU A 89 -11.36 -6.92 10.08
C LEU A 89 -10.92 -5.46 10.09
N ARG A 90 -10.01 -5.10 11.00
CA ARG A 90 -9.46 -3.75 11.12
C ARG A 90 -7.95 -3.77 11.17
N VAL A 91 -7.33 -2.77 10.57
CA VAL A 91 -5.89 -2.50 10.70
C VAL A 91 -5.59 -2.13 12.15
N LEU A 92 -4.52 -2.70 12.69
CA LEU A 92 -4.07 -2.53 14.06
C LEU A 92 -2.76 -1.74 14.13
N GLU A 93 -2.53 -1.06 15.24
CA GLU A 93 -1.27 -0.34 15.51
C GLU A 93 -0.04 -1.27 15.45
N SER A 94 -0.19 -2.55 15.81
CA SER A 94 0.89 -3.53 15.75
C SER A 94 1.40 -3.81 14.33
N GLN A 95 0.53 -3.70 13.30
CA GLN A 95 0.96 -3.82 11.91
C GLN A 95 1.82 -2.61 11.49
N ILE A 96 1.49 -1.42 12.00
CA ILE A 96 2.25 -0.18 11.76
C ILE A 96 3.62 -0.26 12.44
N SER A 97 3.65 -0.64 13.73
CA SER A 97 4.90 -0.84 14.48
C SER A 97 5.82 -1.85 13.81
N TYR A 98 5.25 -2.94 13.27
CA TYR A 98 6.03 -3.90 12.50
C TYR A 98 6.69 -3.28 11.27
N LEU A 99 5.99 -2.42 10.51
CA LEU A 99 6.61 -1.71 9.38
C LEU A 99 7.75 -0.80 9.84
N GLU A 100 7.57 -0.09 10.96
CA GLU A 100 8.60 0.78 11.54
C GLU A 100 9.86 -0.03 11.94
N GLU A 101 9.69 -1.18 12.56
CA GLU A 101 10.79 -2.11 12.85
C GLU A 101 11.53 -2.58 11.59
N GLN A 102 10.80 -2.88 10.51
CA GLN A 102 11.43 -3.29 9.26
C GLN A 102 12.14 -2.11 8.57
N ILE A 103 11.60 -0.89 8.63
CA ILE A 103 12.27 0.32 8.15
C ILE A 103 13.61 0.48 8.86
N ASP A 104 13.63 0.42 10.20
CA ASP A 104 14.84 0.58 10.99
C ASP A 104 15.87 -0.51 10.68
N LYS A 105 15.42 -1.76 10.57
CA LYS A 105 16.26 -2.92 10.21
C LYS A 105 17.01 -2.69 8.89
N TYR A 106 16.30 -2.38 7.80
CA TYR A 106 16.94 -2.26 6.49
C TYR A 106 17.67 -0.91 6.32
N ASN A 107 17.22 0.15 7.00
CA ASN A 107 17.88 1.46 6.95
C ASN A 107 19.20 1.47 7.71
N ALA A 108 19.40 0.62 8.72
CA ALA A 108 20.65 0.51 9.47
C ALA A 108 21.86 0.13 8.58
N ASP A 109 21.60 -0.54 7.47
CA ASP A 109 22.60 -0.98 6.50
C ASP A 109 22.89 0.05 5.40
N LEU A 110 22.21 1.20 5.41
CA LEU A 110 22.29 2.20 4.35
C LEU A 110 23.04 3.47 4.83
N GLU A 111 23.78 4.06 3.90
CA GLU A 111 24.42 5.36 4.16
C GLU A 111 23.38 6.49 4.28
N SER A 112 23.71 7.49 5.10
CA SER A 112 22.88 8.69 5.26
C SER A 112 22.76 9.45 3.95
N LEU A 113 21.53 9.83 3.57
CA LEU A 113 21.26 10.62 2.37
C LEU A 113 21.67 12.09 2.58
N ARG A 114 22.30 12.68 1.55
CA ARG A 114 22.63 14.11 1.46
C ARG A 114 21.82 14.85 0.40
N SER A 115 20.99 14.11 -0.36
CA SER A 115 20.08 14.62 -1.39
C SER A 115 18.94 13.63 -1.60
N PHE A 116 17.95 14.00 -2.42
CA PHE A 116 16.91 13.05 -2.86
C PHE A 116 17.50 12.03 -3.83
N VAL A 117 16.94 10.81 -3.79
CA VAL A 117 17.29 9.72 -4.70
C VAL A 117 16.43 9.82 -5.96
N LEU A 118 17.07 9.75 -7.12
CA LEU A 118 16.37 9.59 -8.39
C LEU A 118 15.83 8.15 -8.50
N PRO A 119 14.54 7.96 -8.84
CA PRO A 119 13.92 6.63 -8.94
C PRO A 119 14.54 5.81 -10.08
N SER A 120 15.58 5.03 -9.80
CA SER A 120 16.35 4.28 -10.79
C SER A 120 17.16 3.15 -10.14
N GLY A 121 18.04 2.51 -10.91
CA GLY A 121 18.99 1.51 -10.44
C GLY A 121 18.61 0.10 -10.95
N THR A 122 18.68 -0.89 -10.07
CA THR A 122 18.29 -2.26 -10.41
C THR A 122 16.82 -2.35 -10.80
N PRO A 123 16.38 -3.36 -11.58
CA PRO A 123 14.96 -3.56 -11.89
C PRO A 123 14.09 -3.63 -10.61
N ALA A 124 14.56 -4.34 -9.59
CA ALA A 124 13.87 -4.42 -8.30
C ALA A 124 13.71 -3.03 -7.64
N ALA A 125 14.79 -2.23 -7.58
CA ALA A 125 14.75 -0.87 -7.03
C ALA A 125 13.80 0.04 -7.81
N ALA A 126 13.87 0.04 -9.14
CA ALA A 126 13.01 0.85 -9.99
C ALA A 126 11.52 0.51 -9.76
N HIS A 127 11.16 -0.77 -9.70
CA HIS A 127 9.78 -1.19 -9.43
C HIS A 127 9.34 -0.91 -7.98
N LEU A 128 10.25 -0.99 -6.99
CA LEU A 128 9.96 -0.56 -5.61
C LEU A 128 9.66 0.94 -5.55
N HIS A 129 10.36 1.78 -6.30
CA HIS A 129 10.03 3.20 -6.42
C HIS A 129 8.65 3.43 -7.07
N VAL A 130 8.25 2.65 -8.08
CA VAL A 130 6.90 2.70 -8.64
C VAL A 130 5.87 2.31 -7.58
N ALA A 131 6.05 1.17 -6.93
CA ALA A 131 5.15 0.69 -5.87
C ALA A 131 5.00 1.73 -4.74
N ARG A 132 6.11 2.34 -4.30
CA ARG A 132 6.11 3.45 -3.34
C ARG A 132 5.19 4.61 -3.77
N THR A 133 5.25 5.02 -5.03
CA THR A 133 4.42 6.14 -5.51
C THR A 133 2.94 5.76 -5.61
N VAL A 134 2.63 4.51 -5.94
CA VAL A 134 1.25 3.98 -5.96
C VAL A 134 0.69 3.91 -4.53
N VAL A 135 1.45 3.40 -3.56
CA VAL A 135 1.06 3.39 -2.13
C VAL A 135 0.80 4.81 -1.62
N ARG A 136 1.64 5.80 -1.99
CA ARG A 136 1.40 7.22 -1.65
C ARG A 136 0.12 7.77 -2.28
N ARG A 137 -0.27 7.30 -3.47
CA ARG A 137 -1.58 7.64 -4.05
C ARG A 137 -2.71 6.99 -3.25
N ALA A 138 -2.59 5.71 -2.88
CA ALA A 138 -3.56 5.02 -2.04
C ALA A 138 -3.76 5.73 -0.69
N GLU A 139 -2.68 6.19 -0.05
CA GLU A 139 -2.74 7.01 1.15
C GLU A 139 -3.57 8.28 0.94
N ARG A 140 -3.33 9.04 -0.15
CA ARG A 140 -4.12 10.26 -0.42
C ARG A 140 -5.58 9.97 -0.68
N CYS A 141 -5.91 8.88 -1.41
CA CYS A 141 -7.30 8.45 -1.63
C CYS A 141 -7.95 8.04 -0.30
N THR A 142 -7.21 7.39 0.60
CA THR A 142 -7.68 7.04 1.95
C THR A 142 -7.97 8.29 2.78
N TRP A 143 -7.11 9.32 2.73
CA TRP A 143 -7.39 10.61 3.37
C TRP A 143 -8.63 11.29 2.79
N ALA A 144 -8.86 11.20 1.48
CA ALA A 144 -10.09 11.72 0.86
C ALA A 144 -11.34 11.00 1.39
N ALA A 145 -11.29 9.68 1.56
CA ALA A 145 -12.36 8.89 2.18
C ALA A 145 -12.57 9.27 3.66
N ILE A 146 -11.48 9.43 4.44
CA ILE A 146 -11.56 9.89 5.84
C ILE A 146 -12.25 11.27 5.92
N HIS A 147 -11.88 12.21 5.05
CA HIS A 147 -12.51 13.54 5.03
C HIS A 147 -13.98 13.47 4.63
N ALA A 148 -14.36 12.58 3.71
CA ALA A 148 -15.74 12.42 3.25
C ALA A 148 -16.65 11.77 4.29
N PHE A 149 -16.13 10.80 5.05
CA PHE A 149 -16.93 9.95 5.96
C PHE A 149 -16.62 10.14 7.45
N GLY A 150 -15.65 10.99 7.81
CA GLY A 150 -15.28 11.25 9.20
C GLY A 150 -14.94 9.97 9.95
N GLY A 151 -15.59 9.73 11.09
CA GLY A 151 -15.42 8.54 11.92
C GLY A 151 -15.82 7.20 11.26
N GLY A 152 -16.40 7.22 10.06
CA GLY A 152 -16.79 6.03 9.31
C GLY A 152 -15.62 5.30 8.63
N VAL A 153 -14.37 5.76 8.77
CA VAL A 153 -13.14 5.15 8.23
C VAL A 153 -12.11 5.03 9.35
N ASN A 154 -11.45 3.88 9.45
CA ASN A 154 -10.36 3.67 10.41
C ASN A 154 -9.10 4.46 9.97
N PRO A 155 -8.62 5.46 10.76
CA PRO A 155 -7.47 6.27 10.38
C PRO A 155 -6.14 5.50 10.35
N LEU A 156 -6.07 4.32 11.00
CA LEU A 156 -4.89 3.47 10.97
C LEU A 156 -4.59 2.96 9.55
N THR A 157 -5.58 2.87 8.67
CA THR A 157 -5.39 2.50 7.26
C THR A 157 -4.49 3.51 6.54
N ALA A 158 -4.71 4.81 6.72
CA ALA A 158 -3.85 5.85 6.14
C ALA A 158 -2.45 5.84 6.77
N LYS A 159 -2.35 5.63 8.10
CA LYS A 159 -1.07 5.54 8.81
C LYS A 159 -0.25 4.33 8.33
N TYR A 160 -0.89 3.17 8.13
CA TYR A 160 -0.26 1.98 7.57
C TYR A 160 0.31 2.27 6.17
N LEU A 161 -0.48 2.86 5.27
CA LEU A 161 -0.05 3.18 3.90
C LEU A 161 1.12 4.17 3.90
N ASN A 162 1.12 5.16 4.78
CA ASN A 162 2.24 6.08 4.94
C ASN A 162 3.54 5.32 5.29
N ARG A 163 3.54 4.48 6.34
CA ARG A 163 4.69 3.65 6.74
C ARG A 163 5.08 2.63 5.67
N CYS A 164 4.11 2.03 4.98
CA CYS A 164 4.39 1.14 3.85
C CYS A 164 5.17 1.86 2.75
N SER A 165 4.82 3.12 2.42
CA SER A 165 5.56 3.91 1.45
C SER A 165 7.00 4.20 1.89
N ASP A 166 7.24 4.44 3.18
CA ASP A 166 8.57 4.67 3.74
C ASP A 166 9.41 3.39 3.66
N LEU A 167 8.82 2.25 4.01
CA LEU A 167 9.49 0.96 3.88
C LEU A 167 9.89 0.65 2.42
N LEU A 168 8.99 0.86 1.45
CA LEU A 168 9.29 0.66 0.04
C LEU A 168 10.42 1.59 -0.45
N SER A 169 10.53 2.81 0.10
CA SER A 169 11.65 3.71 -0.17
C SER A 169 12.98 3.16 0.33
N VAL A 170 13.00 2.63 1.54
CA VAL A 170 14.19 2.01 2.14
C VAL A 170 14.57 0.73 1.38
N LEU A 171 13.61 -0.12 1.05
CA LEU A 171 13.85 -1.35 0.28
C LEU A 171 14.37 -1.07 -1.14
N ALA A 172 13.93 0.03 -1.79
CA ALA A 172 14.45 0.44 -3.09
C ALA A 172 15.95 0.78 -3.01
N ARG A 173 16.36 1.52 -1.97
CA ARG A 173 17.77 1.80 -1.71
C ARG A 173 18.55 0.53 -1.35
N TYR A 174 17.95 -0.33 -0.54
CA TYR A 174 18.56 -1.61 -0.16
C TYR A 174 18.81 -2.51 -1.39
N ALA A 175 17.88 -2.53 -2.35
CA ALA A 175 18.04 -3.24 -3.61
C ALA A 175 19.13 -2.62 -4.53
N ASN A 176 19.52 -1.37 -4.29
CA ASN A 176 20.62 -0.67 -4.97
C ASN A 176 21.95 -0.69 -4.20
N LYS A 177 22.02 -1.35 -3.05
CA LYS A 177 23.15 -1.26 -2.11
C LYS A 177 24.51 -1.49 -2.78
N GLU A 178 24.59 -2.45 -3.70
CA GLU A 178 25.84 -2.79 -4.42
C GLU A 178 26.23 -1.78 -5.51
N ILE A 179 25.26 -1.10 -6.12
CA ILE A 179 25.52 -0.16 -7.22
C ILE A 179 25.44 1.31 -6.81
N GLY A 180 24.89 1.57 -5.62
CA GLY A 180 24.64 2.91 -5.07
C GLY A 180 23.40 3.61 -5.63
N ASP A 181 22.94 4.63 -4.88
CA ASP A 181 21.80 5.46 -5.28
C ASP A 181 22.24 6.59 -6.22
N GLN A 182 21.48 6.83 -7.30
CA GLN A 182 21.64 8.03 -8.11
C GLN A 182 21.00 9.23 -7.39
N LEU A 183 21.81 10.21 -7.00
CA LEU A 183 21.32 11.37 -6.25
C LEU A 183 20.88 12.52 -7.18
N TRP A 184 19.84 13.22 -6.78
CA TRP A 184 19.42 14.45 -7.42
C TRP A 184 20.41 15.59 -7.18
N VAL A 185 20.78 16.29 -8.26
CA VAL A 185 21.61 17.50 -8.22
C VAL A 185 20.72 18.69 -8.55
N PRO A 186 20.42 19.59 -7.58
CA PRO A 186 19.58 20.75 -7.83
C PRO A 186 20.10 21.63 -8.96
N GLY A 187 19.27 21.90 -9.97
CA GLY A 187 19.60 22.82 -11.05
C GLY A 187 20.70 22.32 -12.02
N ALA A 188 21.01 21.04 -12.04
CA ALA A 188 22.09 20.46 -12.88
C ALA A 188 21.97 20.77 -14.39
N ASN A 189 20.75 21.07 -14.88
CA ASN A 189 20.47 21.34 -16.29
C ASN A 189 20.00 22.80 -16.54
N ARG A 190 20.32 23.72 -15.64
CA ARG A 190 19.99 25.14 -15.78
C ARG A 190 21.17 25.95 -16.27
#